data_29ef8c5ee078b0eb36d47505087bfd9b
#
_entry.id   29ef8c5ee078b0eb36d47505087bfd9b
#
_cell.length_a   1.000
_cell.length_b   1.000
_cell.length_c   1.000
_cell.angle_alpha   90.00
_cell.angle_beta   90.00
_cell.angle_gamma   90.00
#
_symmetry.space_group_name_H-M   'P 1'
#
loop_
_entity.id
_entity.type
_entity.pdbx_description
1 polymer ?
#
loop_
_entity_poly.entity_id
_entity_poly.type
_entity_poly.pdbx_seq_one_letter_code
_entity_poly.pdbx_strand_id
1 'polypeptide(L)'
;MKVSDALTAFNIAKRDAETLLLHCLGRTNRAWLFAHDTDDLAVEDLKQYSALCRAREQGVPLAYVMGYREFWSLELAVTPDVLIPRPETEHLVEWAIERVEAIAAASLLDLGTGSGAIALACKAAKPKLQVTACDVSEPALAVAEKNARNLDLPIELTVSNWFSAFGDRAWSIIVANPPYVARTDEHLLQGDVRF
;
A
#
# COMPACT_ATOMS: atom_id res chain seq x y z
N MET A 1 5.33 11.04 29.65
CA MET A 1 4.66 12.04 28.78
C MET A 1 3.23 11.60 28.61
N LYS A 2 2.28 12.51 28.80
CA LYS A 2 0.87 12.19 28.63
C LYS A 2 0.48 12.03 27.16
N VAL A 3 -0.59 11.28 26.90
CA VAL A 3 -1.14 11.09 25.55
C VAL A 3 -1.43 12.43 24.89
N SER A 4 -2.11 13.36 25.61
CA SER A 4 -2.42 14.72 25.10
C SER A 4 -1.17 15.51 24.69
N ASP A 5 -0.11 15.42 25.50
CA ASP A 5 1.14 16.15 25.24
C ASP A 5 1.86 15.57 24.01
N ALA A 6 1.87 14.23 23.88
CA ALA A 6 2.49 13.55 22.75
C ALA A 6 1.85 13.94 21.41
N LEU A 7 0.52 14.10 21.36
CA LEU A 7 -0.22 14.48 20.16
C LEU A 7 0.11 15.90 19.65
N THR A 8 0.72 16.73 20.47
CA THR A 8 1.09 18.12 20.13
C THR A 8 2.60 18.36 20.11
N ALA A 9 3.40 17.33 20.41
CA ALA A 9 4.86 17.44 20.55
C ALA A 9 5.61 17.62 19.24
N PHE A 10 4.99 17.30 18.09
CA PHE A 10 5.61 17.31 16.77
C PHE A 10 4.85 18.21 15.79
N ASN A 11 5.58 18.79 14.83
CA ASN A 11 5.01 19.68 13.82
C ASN A 11 4.48 18.89 12.62
N ILE A 12 3.45 18.06 12.87
CA ILE A 12 2.74 17.28 11.86
C ILE A 12 1.23 17.52 11.98
N ALA A 13 0.48 17.12 10.95
CA ALA A 13 -0.98 17.22 11.01
C ALA A 13 -1.52 16.42 12.20
N LYS A 14 -2.48 16.99 12.95
CA LYS A 14 -3.09 16.33 14.11
C LYS A 14 -3.58 14.91 13.81
N ARG A 15 -4.18 14.72 12.62
CA ARG A 15 -4.68 13.40 12.19
C ARG A 15 -3.55 12.39 12.03
N ASP A 16 -2.40 12.83 11.52
CA ASP A 16 -1.22 11.97 11.37
C ASP A 16 -0.67 11.60 12.74
N ALA A 17 -0.55 12.56 13.65
CA ALA A 17 -0.12 12.31 15.04
C ALA A 17 -1.02 11.28 15.74
N GLU A 18 -2.34 11.42 15.65
CA GLU A 18 -3.31 10.48 16.21
C GLU A 18 -3.15 9.09 15.60
N THR A 19 -3.01 9.00 14.27
CA THR A 19 -2.84 7.72 13.55
C THR A 19 -1.56 7.01 13.95
N LEU A 20 -0.44 7.73 14.00
CA LEU A 20 0.85 7.19 14.41
C LEU A 20 0.86 6.73 15.87
N LEU A 21 0.22 7.49 16.77
CA LEU A 21 0.14 7.08 18.16
C LEU A 21 -0.70 5.84 18.35
N LEU A 22 -1.86 5.76 17.68
CA LEU A 22 -2.70 4.55 17.69
C LEU A 22 -1.94 3.34 17.12
N HIS A 23 -1.20 3.52 16.04
CA HIS A 23 -0.36 2.47 15.46
C HIS A 23 0.68 1.94 16.46
N CYS A 24 1.43 2.82 17.15
CA CYS A 24 2.40 2.42 18.18
C CYS A 24 1.75 1.66 19.35
N LEU A 25 0.53 2.05 19.72
CA LEU A 25 -0.21 1.42 20.82
C LEU A 25 -0.99 0.16 20.43
N GLY A 26 -0.94 -0.27 19.15
CA GLY A 26 -1.74 -1.38 18.63
C GLY A 26 -3.24 -1.15 18.76
N ARG A 27 -3.69 0.10 18.63
CA ARG A 27 -5.09 0.51 18.74
C ARG A 27 -5.62 1.01 17.41
N THR A 28 -6.92 0.78 17.18
CA THR A 28 -7.61 1.23 15.96
C THR A 28 -8.67 2.29 16.25
N ASN A 29 -9.16 2.37 17.49
CA ASN A 29 -10.24 3.27 17.87
C ASN A 29 -9.69 4.63 18.34
N ARG A 30 -9.98 5.67 17.56
CA ARG A 30 -9.61 7.05 17.88
C ARG A 30 -10.23 7.58 19.18
N ALA A 31 -11.41 7.09 19.58
CA ALA A 31 -12.04 7.48 20.84
C ALA A 31 -11.19 7.09 22.07
N TRP A 32 -10.33 6.09 21.93
CA TRP A 32 -9.38 5.70 22.97
C TRP A 32 -8.47 6.85 23.39
N LEU A 33 -7.97 7.65 22.43
CA LEU A 33 -7.08 8.79 22.70
C LEU A 33 -7.75 9.86 23.57
N PHE A 34 -9.05 10.07 23.39
CA PHE A 34 -9.82 11.04 24.19
C PHE A 34 -10.13 10.53 25.59
N ALA A 35 -10.39 9.21 25.71
CA ALA A 35 -10.66 8.60 27.02
C ALA A 35 -9.41 8.46 27.89
N HIS A 36 -8.21 8.49 27.30
CA HIS A 36 -6.91 8.25 27.97
C HIS A 36 -5.94 9.42 27.78
N ASP A 37 -6.46 10.64 27.55
CA ASP A 37 -5.67 11.84 27.25
C ASP A 37 -4.69 12.24 28.37
N THR A 38 -5.03 11.88 29.60
CA THR A 38 -4.22 12.15 30.81
C THR A 38 -3.31 10.99 31.20
N ASP A 39 -3.40 9.84 30.53
CA ASP A 39 -2.57 8.68 30.83
C ASP A 39 -1.12 8.89 30.36
N ASP A 40 -0.18 8.33 31.10
CA ASP A 40 1.23 8.36 30.71
C ASP A 40 1.55 7.22 29.72
N LEU A 41 2.24 7.59 28.64
CA LEU A 41 2.76 6.63 27.64
C LEU A 41 3.96 5.86 28.22
N ALA A 42 4.04 4.57 27.90
CA ALA A 42 5.23 3.80 28.18
C ALA A 42 6.45 4.35 27.42
N VAL A 43 7.64 4.17 27.97
CA VAL A 43 8.87 4.75 27.41
C VAL A 43 9.14 4.20 26.00
N GLU A 44 8.89 2.92 25.79
CA GLU A 44 9.12 2.28 24.50
C GLU A 44 8.13 2.78 23.43
N ASP A 45 6.84 2.91 23.77
CA ASP A 45 5.81 3.44 22.87
C ASP A 45 6.14 4.89 22.47
N LEU A 46 6.56 5.70 23.44
CA LEU A 46 6.97 7.09 23.22
C LEU A 46 8.19 7.17 22.30
N LYS A 47 9.16 6.28 22.46
CA LYS A 47 10.36 6.21 21.64
C LYS A 47 10.01 5.86 20.20
N GLN A 48 9.19 4.82 19.98
CA GLN A 48 8.70 4.42 18.67
C GLN A 48 7.90 5.55 18.03
N TYR A 49 6.92 6.09 18.72
CA TYR A 49 6.10 7.21 18.25
C TYR A 49 6.93 8.41 17.82
N SER A 50 7.91 8.81 18.64
CA SER A 50 8.79 9.94 18.33
C SER A 50 9.61 9.71 17.06
N ALA A 51 10.07 8.48 16.81
CA ALA A 51 10.79 8.14 15.58
C ALA A 51 9.91 8.28 14.34
N LEU A 52 8.67 7.77 14.41
CA LEU A 52 7.70 7.86 13.31
C LEU A 52 7.28 9.31 13.04
N CYS A 53 7.03 10.12 14.10
CA CYS A 53 6.70 11.52 13.95
C CYS A 53 7.83 12.33 13.30
N ARG A 54 9.09 12.08 13.67
CA ARG A 54 10.25 12.75 13.04
C ARG A 54 10.37 12.41 11.56
N ALA A 55 10.14 11.16 11.17
CA ALA A 55 10.11 10.77 9.76
C ALA A 55 9.00 11.54 9.02
N ARG A 56 7.81 11.67 9.65
CA ARG A 56 6.70 12.41 9.07
C ARG A 56 6.98 13.92 8.97
N GLU A 57 7.65 14.54 9.93
CA GLU A 57 8.12 15.94 9.89
C GLU A 57 9.07 16.18 8.70
N GLN A 58 9.87 15.18 8.33
CA GLN A 58 10.75 15.22 7.14
C GLN A 58 9.98 15.06 5.82
N GLY A 59 8.65 14.89 5.88
CA GLY A 59 7.78 14.77 4.73
C GLY A 59 7.61 13.33 4.23
N VAL A 60 8.12 12.31 4.94
CA VAL A 60 7.90 10.91 4.54
C VAL A 60 6.40 10.60 4.57
N PRO A 61 5.82 10.03 3.50
CA PRO A 61 4.41 9.66 3.45
C PRO A 61 3.99 8.77 4.63
N LEU A 62 2.80 9.04 5.18
CA LEU A 62 2.29 8.31 6.36
C LEU A 62 2.29 6.79 6.14
N ALA A 63 1.92 6.32 4.95
CA ALA A 63 1.91 4.90 4.62
C ALA A 63 3.30 4.26 4.67
N TYR A 64 4.35 4.96 4.23
CA TYR A 64 5.74 4.45 4.34
C TYR A 64 6.22 4.48 5.79
N VAL A 65 5.83 5.50 6.56
CA VAL A 65 6.15 5.57 8.00
C VAL A 65 5.51 4.41 8.76
N MET A 66 4.28 4.05 8.44
CA MET A 66 3.54 2.95 9.04
C MET A 66 3.96 1.58 8.46
N GLY A 67 4.50 1.55 7.24
CA GLY A 67 4.91 0.34 6.53
C GLY A 67 3.75 -0.39 5.83
N TYR A 68 2.53 0.14 5.87
CA TYR A 68 1.38 -0.46 5.20
C TYR A 68 0.36 0.59 4.71
N ARG A 69 -0.50 0.14 3.80
CA ARG A 69 -1.66 0.87 3.27
C ARG A 69 -2.84 -0.07 3.10
N GLU A 70 -4.02 0.34 3.53
CA GLU A 70 -5.25 -0.35 3.18
C GLU A 70 -5.63 -0.06 1.73
N PHE A 71 -5.97 -1.11 0.98
CA PHE A 71 -6.48 -1.05 -0.38
C PHE A 71 -7.41 -2.23 -0.60
N TRP A 72 -8.63 -2.00 -1.07
CA TRP A 72 -9.65 -3.06 -1.26
C TRP A 72 -9.89 -3.90 0.00
N SER A 73 -9.93 -3.29 1.17
CA SER A 73 -9.99 -3.93 2.49
C SER A 73 -8.84 -4.92 2.79
N LEU A 74 -7.76 -4.88 2.01
CA LEU A 74 -6.53 -5.62 2.26
C LEU A 74 -5.49 -4.69 2.88
N GLU A 75 -4.79 -5.15 3.92
CA GLU A 75 -3.63 -4.46 4.47
C GLU A 75 -2.38 -4.85 3.67
N LEU A 76 -1.90 -3.95 2.84
CA LEU A 76 -0.74 -4.17 1.98
C LEU A 76 0.51 -3.51 2.57
N ALA A 77 1.58 -4.26 2.73
CA ALA A 77 2.88 -3.69 3.02
C ALA A 77 3.32 -2.76 1.87
N VAL A 78 3.86 -1.62 2.23
CA VAL A 78 4.43 -0.65 1.28
C VAL A 78 5.79 -0.18 1.75
N THR A 79 6.71 0.04 0.80
CA THR A 79 8.05 0.59 1.01
C THR A 79 8.30 1.67 -0.05
N PRO A 80 9.36 2.45 0.05
CA PRO A 80 9.75 3.39 -1.01
C PRO A 80 10.02 2.75 -2.39
N ASP A 81 10.07 1.42 -2.47
CA ASP A 81 10.26 0.69 -3.73
C ASP A 81 8.98 0.57 -4.56
N VAL A 82 7.81 0.90 -3.98
CA VAL A 82 6.50 0.77 -4.62
C VAL A 82 5.67 2.04 -4.46
N LEU A 83 4.85 2.35 -5.45
CA LEU A 83 3.85 3.40 -5.31
C LEU A 83 2.82 3.01 -4.24
N ILE A 84 2.50 3.95 -3.34
CA ILE A 84 1.41 3.78 -2.38
C ILE A 84 0.09 3.60 -3.16
N PRO A 85 -0.65 2.50 -2.98
CA PRO A 85 -1.92 2.28 -3.65
C PRO A 85 -2.87 3.46 -3.48
N ARG A 86 -3.43 3.95 -4.59
CA ARG A 86 -4.35 5.09 -4.60
C ARG A 86 -5.79 4.57 -4.58
N PRO A 87 -6.71 5.21 -3.83
CA PRO A 87 -8.12 4.78 -3.76
C PRO A 87 -8.78 4.70 -5.14
N GLU A 88 -8.45 5.62 -6.06
CA GLU A 88 -9.00 5.65 -7.42
C GLU A 88 -8.67 4.39 -8.23
N THR A 89 -7.59 3.69 -7.86
CA THR A 89 -7.20 2.42 -8.51
C THR A 89 -8.18 1.29 -8.19
N GLU A 90 -9.00 1.40 -7.15
CA GLU A 90 -10.06 0.44 -6.83
C GLU A 90 -11.11 0.34 -7.95
N HIS A 91 -11.36 1.40 -8.69
CA HIS A 91 -12.24 1.35 -9.87
C HIS A 91 -11.71 0.40 -10.97
N LEU A 92 -10.38 0.28 -11.10
CA LEU A 92 -9.80 -0.67 -12.04
C LEU A 92 -10.00 -2.12 -11.56
N VAL A 93 -9.97 -2.35 -10.25
CA VAL A 93 -10.28 -3.65 -9.65
C VAL A 93 -11.75 -4.01 -9.89
N GLU A 94 -12.68 -3.10 -9.62
CA GLU A 94 -14.11 -3.29 -9.88
C GLU A 94 -14.35 -3.67 -11.34
N TRP A 95 -13.80 -2.87 -12.25
CA TRP A 95 -13.91 -3.10 -13.69
C TRP A 95 -13.38 -4.49 -14.09
N ALA A 96 -12.24 -4.91 -13.57
CA ALA A 96 -11.64 -6.20 -13.87
C ALA A 96 -12.51 -7.36 -13.34
N ILE A 97 -13.01 -7.24 -12.11
CA ILE A 97 -13.86 -8.26 -11.47
C ILE A 97 -15.14 -8.49 -12.27
N GLU A 98 -15.81 -7.43 -12.68
CA GLU A 98 -17.04 -7.52 -13.51
C GLU A 98 -16.81 -8.28 -14.81
N ARG A 99 -15.65 -8.07 -15.44
CA ARG A 99 -15.34 -8.69 -16.73
C ARG A 99 -14.92 -10.17 -16.63
N VAL A 100 -14.18 -10.53 -15.58
CA VAL A 100 -13.79 -11.94 -15.38
C VAL A 100 -14.99 -12.82 -14.97
N GLU A 101 -16.05 -12.24 -14.43
CA GLU A 101 -17.22 -12.97 -13.96
C GLU A 101 -17.94 -13.76 -15.08
N ALA A 102 -17.92 -13.22 -16.29
CA ALA A 102 -18.54 -13.84 -17.47
C ALA A 102 -17.63 -14.89 -18.16
N ILE A 103 -16.38 -15.07 -17.71
CA ILE A 103 -15.38 -15.89 -18.41
C ILE A 103 -15.06 -17.13 -17.57
N ALA A 104 -15.36 -18.30 -18.11
CA ALA A 104 -14.94 -19.57 -17.49
C ALA A 104 -13.40 -19.70 -17.52
N ALA A 105 -12.81 -20.10 -16.39
CA ALA A 105 -11.35 -20.23 -16.25
C ALA A 105 -10.58 -18.95 -16.62
N ALA A 106 -11.08 -17.80 -16.21
CA ALA A 106 -10.48 -16.51 -16.49
C ALA A 106 -9.05 -16.40 -15.98
N SER A 107 -8.22 -15.67 -16.74
CA SER A 107 -6.86 -15.30 -16.37
C SER A 107 -6.67 -13.79 -16.46
N LEU A 108 -5.91 -13.21 -15.53
CA LEU A 108 -5.60 -11.80 -15.47
C LEU A 108 -4.09 -11.57 -15.44
N LEU A 109 -3.62 -10.59 -16.18
CA LEU A 109 -2.27 -10.06 -16.10
C LEU A 109 -2.31 -8.62 -15.55
N ASP A 110 -1.54 -8.36 -14.49
CA ASP A 110 -1.30 -7.02 -13.94
C ASP A 110 0.11 -6.55 -14.30
N LEU A 111 0.19 -5.50 -15.13
CA LEU A 111 1.44 -4.93 -15.63
C LEU A 111 1.87 -3.72 -14.78
N GLY A 112 3.08 -3.77 -14.25
CA GLY A 112 3.57 -2.74 -13.32
C GLY A 112 2.88 -2.85 -11.96
N THR A 113 2.89 -4.05 -11.39
CA THR A 113 2.07 -4.42 -10.23
C THR A 113 2.44 -3.68 -8.94
N GLY A 114 3.67 -3.16 -8.82
CA GLY A 114 4.16 -2.48 -7.62
C GLY A 114 4.02 -3.35 -6.38
N SER A 115 3.19 -2.93 -5.42
CA SER A 115 2.89 -3.68 -4.19
C SER A 115 2.01 -4.92 -4.39
N GLY A 116 1.56 -5.19 -5.62
CA GLY A 116 0.60 -6.24 -5.93
C GLY A 116 -0.87 -5.84 -5.71
N ALA A 117 -1.16 -4.56 -5.52
CA ALA A 117 -2.46 -4.09 -5.07
C ALA A 117 -3.63 -4.56 -5.95
N ILE A 118 -3.56 -4.35 -7.27
CA ILE A 118 -4.62 -4.76 -8.21
C ILE A 118 -4.71 -6.28 -8.29
N ALA A 119 -3.56 -6.94 -8.49
CA ALA A 119 -3.47 -8.39 -8.61
C ALA A 119 -4.08 -9.11 -7.40
N LEU A 120 -3.69 -8.69 -6.19
CA LEU A 120 -4.14 -9.30 -4.94
C LEU A 120 -5.60 -8.99 -4.64
N ALA A 121 -6.07 -7.77 -4.92
CA ALA A 121 -7.48 -7.40 -4.79
C ALA A 121 -8.37 -8.26 -5.72
N CYS A 122 -7.97 -8.43 -6.99
CA CYS A 122 -8.69 -9.31 -7.92
C CYS A 122 -8.66 -10.77 -7.47
N LYS A 123 -7.53 -11.25 -6.94
CA LYS A 123 -7.38 -12.61 -6.40
C LYS A 123 -8.25 -12.85 -5.17
N ALA A 124 -8.31 -11.87 -4.24
CA ALA A 124 -9.16 -11.94 -3.06
C ALA A 124 -10.66 -11.98 -3.42
N ALA A 125 -11.07 -11.12 -4.36
CA ALA A 125 -12.46 -11.07 -4.81
C ALA A 125 -12.88 -12.30 -5.62
N LYS A 126 -11.97 -12.91 -6.39
CA LYS A 126 -12.20 -14.08 -7.25
C LYS A 126 -11.12 -15.15 -7.00
N PRO A 127 -11.27 -15.99 -5.96
CA PRO A 127 -10.22 -16.96 -5.58
C PRO A 127 -9.81 -17.96 -6.66
N LYS A 128 -10.70 -18.27 -7.62
CA LYS A 128 -10.42 -19.17 -8.75
C LYS A 128 -9.71 -18.49 -9.92
N LEU A 129 -9.61 -17.16 -9.92
CA LEU A 129 -8.94 -16.39 -10.97
C LEU A 129 -7.45 -16.76 -11.01
N GLN A 130 -6.93 -17.03 -12.19
CA GLN A 130 -5.50 -17.19 -12.43
C GLN A 130 -4.90 -15.80 -12.59
N VAL A 131 -4.09 -15.37 -11.64
CA VAL A 131 -3.49 -14.04 -11.63
C VAL A 131 -1.99 -14.15 -11.85
N THR A 132 -1.51 -13.49 -12.89
CA THR A 132 -0.09 -13.22 -13.14
C THR A 132 0.14 -11.73 -12.93
N ALA A 133 1.19 -11.36 -12.25
CA ALA A 133 1.57 -9.97 -12.04
C ALA A 133 3.05 -9.78 -12.38
N CYS A 134 3.39 -8.67 -12.99
CA CYS A 134 4.78 -8.38 -13.32
C CYS A 134 5.17 -6.95 -13.01
N ASP A 135 6.46 -6.77 -12.80
CA ASP A 135 7.09 -5.46 -12.69
C ASP A 135 8.50 -5.53 -13.26
N VAL A 136 9.06 -4.41 -13.65
CA VAL A 136 10.46 -4.28 -14.06
C VAL A 136 11.38 -4.22 -12.83
N SER A 137 10.85 -3.84 -11.68
CA SER A 137 11.55 -3.67 -10.41
C SER A 137 11.48 -4.94 -9.57
N GLU A 138 12.61 -5.63 -9.41
CA GLU A 138 12.72 -6.77 -8.48
C GLU A 138 12.37 -6.38 -7.02
N PRO A 139 12.80 -5.21 -6.48
CA PRO A 139 12.36 -4.76 -5.16
C PRO A 139 10.83 -4.61 -5.05
N ALA A 140 10.15 -4.10 -6.09
CA ALA A 140 8.69 -4.02 -6.08
C ALA A 140 8.04 -5.41 -6.04
N LEU A 141 8.55 -6.35 -6.83
CA LEU A 141 8.07 -7.75 -6.80
C LEU A 141 8.30 -8.42 -5.44
N ALA A 142 9.40 -8.10 -4.75
CA ALA A 142 9.63 -8.60 -3.39
C ALA A 142 8.55 -8.10 -2.40
N VAL A 143 8.10 -6.85 -2.56
CA VAL A 143 6.97 -6.31 -1.78
C VAL A 143 5.67 -7.03 -2.14
N ALA A 144 5.38 -7.20 -3.44
CA ALA A 144 4.19 -7.92 -3.90
C ALA A 144 4.17 -9.38 -3.40
N GLU A 145 5.31 -10.07 -3.43
CA GLU A 145 5.45 -11.43 -2.91
C GLU A 145 5.21 -11.51 -1.40
N LYS A 146 5.76 -10.55 -0.64
CA LYS A 146 5.49 -10.43 0.80
C LYS A 146 3.99 -10.26 1.06
N ASN A 147 3.32 -9.40 0.30
CA ASN A 147 1.87 -9.17 0.43
C ASN A 147 1.08 -10.43 0.08
N ALA A 148 1.41 -11.10 -1.02
CA ALA A 148 0.76 -12.34 -1.43
C ALA A 148 0.86 -13.42 -0.34
N ARG A 149 2.03 -13.58 0.28
CA ARG A 149 2.25 -14.51 1.39
C ARG A 149 1.49 -14.13 2.65
N ASN A 150 1.54 -12.86 3.06
CA ASN A 150 0.87 -12.38 4.28
C ASN A 150 -0.64 -12.54 4.21
N LEU A 151 -1.22 -12.42 3.01
CA LEU A 151 -2.66 -12.51 2.77
C LEU A 151 -3.13 -13.92 2.37
N ASP A 152 -2.21 -14.87 2.21
CA ASP A 152 -2.49 -16.21 1.67
C ASP A 152 -3.22 -16.16 0.30
N LEU A 153 -2.78 -15.26 -0.56
CA LEU A 153 -3.32 -15.04 -1.89
C LEU A 153 -2.27 -15.42 -2.96
N PRO A 154 -2.24 -16.68 -3.41
CA PRO A 154 -1.23 -17.12 -4.37
C PRO A 154 -1.45 -16.48 -5.75
N ILE A 155 -0.45 -15.78 -6.25
CA ILE A 155 -0.37 -15.21 -7.59
C ILE A 155 0.98 -15.55 -8.21
N GLU A 156 1.06 -15.57 -9.55
CA GLU A 156 2.32 -15.75 -10.28
C GLU A 156 3.01 -14.39 -10.40
N LEU A 157 4.29 -14.28 -9.98
CA LEU A 157 5.08 -13.05 -10.06
C LEU A 157 6.24 -13.25 -11.05
N THR A 158 6.47 -12.28 -11.93
CA THR A 158 7.50 -12.36 -12.97
C THR A 158 8.18 -11.01 -13.19
N VAL A 159 9.50 -10.98 -13.23
CA VAL A 159 10.23 -9.79 -13.68
C VAL A 159 10.02 -9.64 -15.18
N SER A 160 9.45 -8.51 -15.59
CA SER A 160 9.18 -8.25 -17.01
C SER A 160 9.10 -6.76 -17.31
N ASN A 161 9.68 -6.37 -18.42
CA ASN A 161 9.43 -5.08 -19.03
C ASN A 161 8.23 -5.24 -19.98
N TRP A 162 7.04 -4.84 -19.52
CA TRP A 162 5.76 -5.07 -20.18
C TRP A 162 5.59 -6.57 -20.50
N PHE A 163 5.51 -6.94 -21.76
CA PHE A 163 5.24 -8.30 -22.24
C PHE A 163 6.50 -9.14 -22.49
N SER A 164 7.70 -8.60 -22.27
CA SER A 164 8.96 -9.22 -22.72
C SER A 164 9.22 -10.64 -22.21
N ALA A 165 8.69 -11.00 -21.03
CA ALA A 165 8.88 -12.33 -20.43
C ALA A 165 7.80 -13.34 -20.82
N PHE A 166 6.79 -12.97 -21.61
CA PHE A 166 5.58 -13.79 -21.76
C PHE A 166 5.41 -14.45 -23.13
N GLY A 167 6.18 -14.05 -24.15
CA GLY A 167 6.07 -14.59 -25.51
C GLY A 167 4.66 -14.45 -26.05
N ASP A 168 4.10 -15.58 -26.54
CA ASP A 168 2.75 -15.66 -27.11
C ASP A 168 1.65 -15.98 -26.06
N ARG A 169 1.97 -15.91 -24.77
CA ARG A 169 0.99 -16.15 -23.70
C ARG A 169 -0.12 -15.11 -23.75
N ALA A 170 -1.36 -15.56 -23.64
CA ALA A 170 -2.54 -14.70 -23.66
C ALA A 170 -3.29 -14.75 -22.32
N TRP A 171 -3.96 -13.68 -21.97
CA TRP A 171 -4.83 -13.55 -20.80
C TRP A 171 -6.23 -13.11 -21.21
N SER A 172 -7.21 -13.46 -20.38
CA SER A 172 -8.59 -13.00 -20.57
C SER A 172 -8.70 -11.49 -20.37
N ILE A 173 -7.95 -10.94 -19.41
CA ILE A 173 -7.91 -9.52 -19.07
C ILE A 173 -6.47 -9.11 -18.77
N ILE A 174 -6.11 -7.92 -19.22
CA ILE A 174 -4.85 -7.26 -18.89
C ILE A 174 -5.19 -5.93 -18.25
N VAL A 175 -4.60 -5.65 -17.10
CA VAL A 175 -4.71 -4.38 -16.38
C VAL A 175 -3.34 -3.75 -16.21
N ALA A 176 -3.31 -2.42 -16.15
CA ALA A 176 -2.09 -1.68 -15.88
C ALA A 176 -2.42 -0.33 -15.24
N ASN A 177 -1.70 0.04 -14.19
CA ASN A 177 -1.71 1.39 -13.63
C ASN A 177 -0.29 1.95 -13.59
N PRO A 178 0.35 2.17 -14.76
CA PRO A 178 1.73 2.63 -14.82
C PRO A 178 1.85 4.08 -14.35
N PRO A 179 3.05 4.53 -13.94
CA PRO A 179 3.28 5.94 -13.67
C PRO A 179 3.10 6.77 -14.95
N TYR A 180 2.26 7.80 -14.86
CA TYR A 180 1.90 8.70 -15.97
C TYR A 180 2.52 10.10 -15.85
N VAL A 181 3.29 10.35 -14.79
CA VAL A 181 3.99 11.60 -14.58
C VAL A 181 5.39 11.48 -15.18
N ALA A 182 5.77 12.43 -16.04
CA ALA A 182 7.11 12.43 -16.63
C ALA A 182 8.19 12.58 -15.55
N ARG A 183 9.32 11.88 -15.68
CA ARG A 183 10.42 11.95 -14.71
C ARG A 183 11.00 13.37 -14.53
N THR A 184 10.75 14.26 -15.49
CA THR A 184 11.19 15.67 -15.47
C THR A 184 10.15 16.61 -14.89
N ASP A 185 8.99 16.11 -14.44
CA ASP A 185 7.91 16.92 -13.90
C ASP A 185 8.27 17.43 -12.50
N GLU A 186 8.21 18.75 -12.30
CA GLU A 186 8.55 19.40 -11.03
C GLU A 186 7.59 18.96 -9.89
N HIS A 187 6.38 18.49 -10.22
CA HIS A 187 5.45 17.93 -9.22
C HIS A 187 5.98 16.69 -8.52
N LEU A 188 6.92 15.93 -9.13
CA LEU A 188 7.60 14.80 -8.48
C LEU A 188 8.50 15.25 -7.32
N LEU A 189 8.81 16.53 -7.21
CA LEU A 189 9.62 17.08 -6.13
C LEU A 189 8.78 17.58 -4.94
N GLN A 190 7.45 17.48 -5.02
CA GLN A 190 6.53 18.04 -4.04
C GLN A 190 5.72 16.97 -3.29
N GLY A 191 5.52 17.20 -1.98
CA GLY A 191 4.65 16.38 -1.13
C GLY A 191 5.00 14.89 -1.14
N ASP A 192 3.96 14.06 -1.06
CA ASP A 192 4.08 12.59 -0.99
C ASP A 192 4.56 11.94 -2.31
N VAL A 193 4.60 12.68 -3.42
CA VAL A 193 5.06 12.19 -4.73
C VAL A 193 6.59 12.16 -4.82
N ARG A 194 7.26 12.89 -3.95
CA ARG A 194 8.73 12.98 -3.87
C ARG A 194 9.41 11.68 -3.41
N PHE A 195 8.68 10.79 -2.80
CA PHE A 195 9.16 9.53 -2.22
C PHE A 195 8.68 8.31 -3.08
#